data_70eb3021c8c389efca790606e2332416
#
_entry.id   70eb3021c8c389efca790606e2332416
#
_cell.length_a   1.000
_cell.length_b   1.000
_cell.length_c   1.000
_cell.angle_alpha   90.00
_cell.angle_beta   90.00
_cell.angle_gamma   90.00
#
_symmetry.space_group_name_H-M   'P 1'
#
loop_
_entity.id
_entity.type
_entity.pdbx_description
1 polymer ?
#
loop_
_entity_poly.entity_id
_entity_poly.type
_entity_poly.pdbx_seq_one_letter_code
_entity_poly.pdbx_strand_id
1 'polypeptide(L)'
;FGRERNLTMILFNLDETTYSRELAPLAGHYPALRLGPPWWFFDSVLGMRRFLDAVGETAGIYNLAGFNDDTRAYPSIPARHDLWRRVSADWLAGLLVQGIIDEDDADEMSIDLAYRLAKRSYKLETA
;
A
#
# COMPACT_ATOMS: atom_id res chain seq x y z
N PHE A 1 -5.99 7.92 -20.80
CA PHE A 1 -5.96 6.53 -20.25
C PHE A 1 -6.26 6.47 -18.74
N GLY A 2 -5.92 7.48 -17.92
CA GLY A 2 -6.11 7.44 -16.47
C GLY A 2 -7.55 7.20 -15.98
N ARG A 3 -8.55 7.52 -16.78
CA ARG A 3 -9.99 7.31 -16.50
C ARG A 3 -10.55 5.97 -16.99
N GLU A 4 -9.71 5.14 -17.60
CA GLU A 4 -10.12 3.82 -18.10
C GLU A 4 -10.31 2.83 -16.95
N ARG A 5 -11.55 2.44 -16.70
CA ARG A 5 -11.89 1.53 -15.57
C ARG A 5 -11.38 0.10 -15.75
N ASN A 6 -11.15 -0.31 -16.99
CA ASN A 6 -10.66 -1.65 -17.33
C ASN A 6 -9.12 -1.74 -17.34
N LEU A 7 -8.44 -0.60 -17.24
CA LEU A 7 -6.99 -0.53 -17.16
C LEU A 7 -6.57 -0.45 -15.67
N THR A 8 -5.58 -1.23 -15.30
CA THR A 8 -4.89 -1.09 -14.02
C THR A 8 -3.40 -0.90 -14.29
N MET A 9 -2.88 0.22 -13.86
CA MET A 9 -1.44 0.52 -13.91
C MET A 9 -0.92 0.61 -12.47
N ILE A 10 0.06 -0.21 -12.15
CA ILE A 10 0.73 -0.18 -10.85
C ILE A 10 2.03 0.57 -11.02
N LEU A 11 2.16 1.69 -10.32
CA LEU A 11 3.32 2.58 -10.40
C LEU A 11 4.28 2.24 -9.26
N PHE A 12 5.51 1.86 -9.61
CA PHE A 12 6.59 1.65 -8.67
C PHE A 12 7.55 2.82 -8.71
N ASN A 13 8.03 3.24 -7.55
CA ASN A 13 9.01 4.31 -7.45
C ASN A 13 10.07 3.98 -6.40
N LEU A 14 11.26 4.48 -6.62
CA LEU A 14 12.40 4.28 -5.73
C LEU A 14 12.53 5.36 -4.66
N ASP A 15 11.91 6.51 -4.88
CA ASP A 15 12.11 7.72 -4.08
C ASP A 15 10.81 8.20 -3.43
N GLU A 16 10.84 8.36 -2.12
CA GLU A 16 9.72 8.82 -1.31
C GLU A 16 9.27 10.25 -1.64
N THR A 17 10.14 11.10 -2.14
CA THR A 17 9.80 12.50 -2.46
C THR A 17 8.76 12.61 -3.56
N THR A 18 8.72 11.65 -4.47
CA THR A 18 7.76 11.61 -5.58
C THR A 18 6.39 11.10 -5.15
N TYR A 19 6.30 10.27 -4.12
CA TYR A 19 5.02 9.68 -3.71
C TYR A 19 4.03 10.70 -3.17
N SER A 20 4.45 11.56 -2.25
CA SER A 20 3.52 12.42 -1.50
C SER A 20 2.92 13.54 -2.34
N ARG A 21 3.65 14.07 -3.32
CA ARG A 21 3.23 15.24 -4.10
C ARG A 21 2.85 14.95 -5.54
N GLU A 22 3.40 13.88 -6.10
CA GLU A 22 3.19 13.54 -7.51
C GLU A 22 2.29 12.31 -7.67
N LEU A 23 2.76 11.15 -7.24
CA LEU A 23 2.07 9.89 -7.52
C LEU A 23 0.85 9.66 -6.64
N ALA A 24 0.88 10.04 -5.36
CA ALA A 24 -0.25 9.83 -4.47
C ALA A 24 -1.49 10.63 -4.89
N PRO A 25 -1.40 11.95 -5.19
CA PRO A 25 -2.53 12.69 -5.75
C PRO A 25 -3.05 12.12 -7.08
N LEU A 26 -2.16 11.65 -7.95
CA LEU A 26 -2.57 11.03 -9.22
C LEU A 26 -3.32 9.72 -8.98
N ALA A 27 -2.84 8.86 -8.09
CA ALA A 27 -3.52 7.61 -7.75
C ALA A 27 -4.86 7.85 -7.05
N GLY A 28 -4.96 8.90 -6.23
CA GLY A 28 -6.22 9.32 -5.61
C GLY A 28 -7.25 9.87 -6.60
N HIS A 29 -6.78 10.40 -7.73
CA HIS A 29 -7.65 11.01 -8.74
C HIS A 29 -8.02 10.08 -9.90
N TYR A 30 -7.08 9.26 -10.38
CA TYR A 30 -7.26 8.43 -11.56
C TYR A 30 -7.55 6.96 -11.22
N PRO A 31 -8.74 6.43 -11.55
CA PRO A 31 -9.13 5.08 -11.18
C PRO A 31 -8.26 3.97 -11.79
N ALA A 32 -7.56 4.26 -12.88
CA ALA A 32 -6.63 3.31 -13.51
C ALA A 32 -5.32 3.14 -12.73
N LEU A 33 -4.99 4.06 -11.81
CA LEU A 33 -3.71 4.06 -11.14
C LEU A 33 -3.76 3.37 -9.77
N ARG A 34 -2.69 2.65 -9.44
CA ARG A 34 -2.41 2.12 -8.12
C ARG A 34 -0.95 2.39 -7.79
N LEU A 35 -0.66 2.71 -6.54
CA LEU A 35 0.72 2.79 -6.08
C LEU A 35 1.21 1.40 -5.70
N GLY A 36 2.40 1.07 -6.18
CA GLY A 36 3.09 -0.15 -5.82
C GLY A 36 3.49 -0.15 -4.34
N PRO A 37 3.91 -1.32 -3.81
CA PRO A 37 4.34 -1.43 -2.42
C PRO A 37 5.63 -0.65 -2.17
N PRO A 38 5.93 -0.38 -0.89
CA PRO A 38 7.23 0.15 -0.52
C PRO A 38 8.31 -0.90 -0.81
N TRP A 39 9.28 -0.53 -1.62
CA TRP A 39 10.40 -1.38 -2.01
C TRP A 39 11.66 -0.54 -2.16
N TRP A 40 12.81 -1.16 -2.36
CA TRP A 40 14.09 -0.50 -2.52
C TRP A 40 14.45 0.39 -1.32
N PHE A 41 14.45 1.73 -1.45
CA PHE A 41 14.76 2.63 -0.33
C PHE A 41 13.69 2.66 0.76
N PHE A 42 12.48 2.23 0.48
CA PHE A 42 11.42 2.07 1.48
C PHE A 42 11.43 0.70 2.16
N ASP A 43 12.33 -0.18 1.77
CA ASP A 43 12.37 -1.56 2.20
C ASP A 43 13.01 -1.71 3.59
N SER A 44 12.42 -1.08 4.57
CA SER A 44 12.77 -1.11 5.98
C SER A 44 11.56 -0.73 6.84
N VAL A 45 11.60 -1.02 8.13
CA VAL A 45 10.53 -0.66 9.07
C VAL A 45 10.17 0.83 8.95
N LEU A 46 11.17 1.70 9.03
CA LEU A 46 10.95 3.15 8.95
C LEU A 46 10.59 3.62 7.55
N GLY A 47 11.13 2.97 6.52
CA GLY A 47 10.79 3.27 5.13
C GLY A 47 9.34 2.92 4.79
N MET A 48 8.86 1.76 5.21
CA MET A 48 7.47 1.35 5.03
C MET A 48 6.51 2.30 5.76
N ARG A 49 6.89 2.76 6.96
CA ARG A 49 6.09 3.73 7.69
C ARG A 49 6.02 5.08 6.98
N ARG A 50 7.16 5.63 6.54
CA ARG A 50 7.20 6.87 5.75
C ARG A 50 6.40 6.75 4.46
N PHE A 51 6.43 5.58 3.81
CA PHE A 51 5.60 5.33 2.63
C PHE A 51 4.10 5.46 2.97
N LEU A 52 3.62 4.80 4.03
CA LEU A 52 2.22 4.88 4.44
C LEU A 52 1.82 6.32 4.80
N ASP A 53 2.67 7.05 5.53
CA ASP A 53 2.45 8.45 5.86
C ASP A 53 2.38 9.32 4.60
N ALA A 54 3.29 9.11 3.64
CA ALA A 54 3.37 9.91 2.42
C ALA A 54 2.18 9.69 1.47
N VAL A 55 1.60 8.49 1.44
CA VAL A 55 0.53 8.15 0.50
C VAL A 55 -0.87 8.17 1.13
N GLY A 56 -0.96 7.98 2.44
CA GLY A 56 -2.23 7.82 3.15
C GLY A 56 -3.16 9.02 3.02
N GLU A 57 -2.60 10.23 3.04
CA GLU A 57 -3.37 11.47 3.01
C GLU A 57 -4.06 11.73 1.66
N THR A 58 -3.38 11.48 0.55
CA THR A 58 -3.88 11.89 -0.77
C THR A 58 -4.29 10.73 -1.68
N ALA A 59 -3.62 9.59 -1.59
CA ALA A 59 -4.05 8.39 -2.30
C ALA A 59 -5.08 7.59 -1.49
N GLY A 60 -4.88 7.51 -0.18
CA GLY A 60 -5.58 6.54 0.67
C GLY A 60 -5.11 5.11 0.41
N ILE A 61 -5.34 4.21 1.36
CA ILE A 61 -4.86 2.82 1.23
C ILE A 61 -5.51 2.06 0.07
N TYR A 62 -6.74 2.41 -0.29
CA TYR A 62 -7.50 1.70 -1.32
C TYR A 62 -7.02 1.95 -2.75
N ASN A 63 -6.12 2.90 -2.94
CA ASN A 63 -5.40 3.15 -4.19
C ASN A 63 -3.98 2.56 -4.19
N LEU A 64 -3.63 1.77 -3.17
CA LEU A 64 -2.41 0.99 -3.15
C LEU A 64 -2.62 -0.38 -3.80
N ALA A 65 -1.53 -0.95 -4.33
CA ALA A 65 -1.54 -2.29 -4.92
C ALA A 65 -1.38 -3.42 -3.89
N GLY A 66 -1.32 -3.10 -2.61
CA GLY A 66 -0.96 -4.06 -1.57
C GLY A 66 0.54 -4.27 -1.46
N PHE A 67 0.97 -5.34 -0.79
CA PHE A 67 2.37 -5.65 -0.59
C PHE A 67 2.80 -6.85 -1.41
N ASN A 68 3.99 -6.77 -1.99
CA ASN A 68 4.73 -7.89 -2.57
C ASN A 68 6.20 -7.77 -2.17
N ASP A 69 6.86 -8.90 -1.96
CA ASP A 69 8.20 -8.93 -1.38
C ASP A 69 9.32 -8.55 -2.38
N ASP A 70 9.11 -8.75 -3.67
CA ASP A 70 10.11 -8.54 -4.73
C ASP A 70 11.47 -9.22 -4.41
N THR A 71 11.42 -10.46 -3.98
CA THR A 71 12.63 -11.20 -3.54
C THR A 71 13.12 -12.21 -4.55
N ARG A 72 14.42 -12.53 -4.45
CA ARG A 72 15.04 -13.67 -5.11
C ARG A 72 15.12 -14.91 -4.21
N ALA A 73 14.78 -14.77 -2.93
CA ALA A 73 14.91 -15.82 -1.93
C ALA A 73 13.54 -16.18 -1.34
N TYR A 74 12.96 -17.29 -1.77
CA TYR A 74 11.65 -17.75 -1.28
C TYR A 74 11.49 -17.73 0.25
N PRO A 75 12.48 -18.10 1.06
CA PRO A 75 12.35 -18.05 2.51
C PRO A 75 12.15 -16.63 3.08
N SER A 76 12.50 -15.58 2.35
CA SER A 76 12.30 -14.20 2.81
C SER A 76 10.85 -13.74 2.67
N ILE A 77 10.06 -14.34 1.78
CA ILE A 77 8.67 -13.93 1.51
C ILE A 77 7.84 -13.90 2.79
N PRO A 78 7.72 -14.98 3.57
CA PRO A 78 6.91 -14.94 4.79
C PRO A 78 7.43 -13.96 5.83
N ALA A 79 8.74 -13.80 5.99
CA ALA A 79 9.32 -12.87 6.93
C ALA A 79 9.01 -11.41 6.56
N ARG A 80 9.07 -11.09 5.28
CA ARG A 80 8.79 -9.74 4.79
C ARG A 80 7.32 -9.40 4.84
N HIS A 81 6.44 -10.33 4.52
CA HIS A 81 5.00 -10.15 4.71
C HIS A 81 4.63 -10.02 6.18
N ASP A 82 5.31 -10.73 7.09
CA ASP A 82 5.13 -10.53 8.53
C ASP A 82 5.56 -9.13 8.96
N LEU A 83 6.72 -8.66 8.48
CA LEU A 83 7.18 -7.30 8.73
C LEU A 83 6.17 -6.25 8.25
N TRP A 84 5.69 -6.39 7.02
CA TRP A 84 4.68 -5.48 6.48
C TRP A 84 3.41 -5.43 7.32
N ARG A 85 2.88 -6.60 7.73
CA ARG A 85 1.70 -6.65 8.59
C ARG A 85 1.91 -5.94 9.92
N ARG A 86 3.07 -6.10 10.55
CA ARG A 86 3.40 -5.42 11.81
C ARG A 86 3.50 -3.91 11.63
N VAL A 87 4.16 -3.45 10.59
CA VAL A 87 4.28 -2.01 10.30
C VAL A 87 2.93 -1.40 9.98
N SER A 88 2.12 -2.09 9.19
CA SER A 88 0.77 -1.62 8.84
C SER A 88 -0.15 -1.56 10.06
N ALA A 89 -0.12 -2.57 10.92
CA ALA A 89 -0.90 -2.59 12.15
C ALA A 89 -0.49 -1.46 13.12
N ASP A 90 0.80 -1.23 13.28
CA ASP A 90 1.31 -0.12 14.11
C ASP A 90 0.90 1.26 13.55
N TRP A 91 0.93 1.41 12.23
CA TRP A 91 0.49 2.63 11.55
C TRP A 91 -1.02 2.87 11.76
N LEU A 92 -1.85 1.84 11.56
CA LEU A 92 -3.30 1.91 11.77
C LEU A 92 -3.63 2.19 13.25
N ALA A 93 -2.95 1.56 14.19
CA ALA A 93 -3.09 1.83 15.61
C ALA A 93 -2.79 3.30 15.94
N GLY A 94 -1.81 3.89 15.27
CA GLY A 94 -1.53 5.33 15.38
C GLY A 94 -2.69 6.20 14.92
N LEU A 95 -3.33 5.88 13.80
CA LEU A 95 -4.50 6.59 13.30
C LEU A 95 -5.71 6.43 14.22
N LEU A 96 -5.92 5.23 14.76
CA LEU A 96 -7.00 4.93 15.71
C LEU A 96 -6.83 5.75 17.01
N VAL A 97 -5.65 5.79 17.59
CA VAL A 97 -5.37 6.56 18.81
C VAL A 97 -5.56 8.07 18.59
N GLN A 98 -5.30 8.55 17.38
CA GLN A 98 -5.53 9.94 17.00
C GLN A 98 -7.01 10.24 16.66
N GLY A 99 -7.88 9.23 16.63
CA GLY A 99 -9.28 9.39 16.28
C GLY A 99 -9.53 9.72 14.80
N ILE A 100 -8.58 9.37 13.92
CA ILE A 100 -8.68 9.58 12.47
C ILE A 100 -9.55 8.47 11.83
N ILE A 101 -9.43 7.26 12.35
CA ILE A 101 -10.25 6.09 11.99
C ILE A 101 -10.83 5.47 13.26
N ASP A 102 -11.86 4.66 13.14
CA ASP A 102 -12.41 3.86 14.24
C ASP A 102 -11.85 2.42 14.25
N GLU A 103 -12.33 1.61 15.20
CA GLU A 103 -11.84 0.23 15.39
C GLU A 103 -12.27 -0.68 14.24
N ASP A 104 -13.51 -0.52 13.74
CA ASP A 104 -14.02 -1.30 12.61
C ASP A 104 -13.24 -0.97 11.33
N ASP A 105 -12.94 0.30 11.10
CA ASP A 105 -12.08 0.75 10.00
C ASP A 105 -10.68 0.13 10.11
N ALA A 106 -10.06 0.16 11.30
CA ALA A 106 -8.72 -0.36 11.51
C ALA A 106 -8.65 -1.87 11.23
N ASP A 107 -9.65 -2.63 11.66
CA ASP A 107 -9.75 -4.07 11.42
C ASP A 107 -9.90 -4.38 9.93
N GLU A 108 -10.79 -3.71 9.22
CA GLU A 108 -10.99 -3.90 7.78
C GLU A 108 -9.72 -3.52 7.00
N MET A 109 -9.15 -2.36 7.28
CA MET A 109 -7.94 -1.86 6.61
C MET A 109 -6.74 -2.77 6.84
N SER A 110 -6.63 -3.41 8.02
CA SER A 110 -5.54 -4.35 8.32
C SER A 110 -5.56 -5.57 7.39
N ILE A 111 -6.75 -6.12 7.13
CA ILE A 111 -6.95 -7.25 6.21
C ILE A 111 -6.71 -6.80 4.76
N ASP A 112 -7.15 -5.62 4.42
CA ASP A 112 -6.98 -5.06 3.08
C ASP A 112 -5.51 -4.84 2.75
N LEU A 113 -4.76 -4.20 3.62
CA LEU A 113 -3.32 -3.98 3.45
C LEU A 113 -2.51 -5.29 3.40
N ALA A 114 -2.94 -6.30 4.17
CA ALA A 114 -2.24 -7.59 4.22
C ALA A 114 -2.53 -8.49 3.00
N TYR A 115 -3.72 -8.40 2.41
CA TYR A 115 -4.18 -9.40 1.45
C TYR A 115 -5.06 -8.88 0.32
N ARG A 116 -6.20 -8.21 0.63
CA ARG A 116 -7.24 -7.94 -0.37
C ARG A 116 -6.83 -6.93 -1.44
N LEU A 117 -5.99 -5.95 -1.08
CA LEU A 117 -5.49 -4.96 -2.04
C LEU A 117 -4.64 -5.62 -3.12
N ALA A 118 -3.73 -6.52 -2.75
CA ALA A 118 -2.91 -7.26 -3.70
C ALA A 118 -3.78 -8.16 -4.57
N LYS A 119 -4.67 -8.92 -3.98
CA LYS A 119 -5.59 -9.79 -4.72
C LYS A 119 -6.37 -9.02 -5.78
N ARG A 120 -6.93 -7.87 -5.42
CA ARG A 120 -7.71 -7.01 -6.32
C ARG A 120 -6.84 -6.37 -7.41
N SER A 121 -5.70 -5.79 -7.03
CA SER A 121 -4.84 -5.04 -7.96
C SER A 121 -4.22 -5.92 -9.02
N TYR A 122 -3.85 -7.14 -8.66
CA TYR A 122 -3.26 -8.13 -9.58
C TYR A 122 -4.31 -9.06 -10.21
N LYS A 123 -5.60 -8.82 -9.95
CA LYS A 123 -6.72 -9.63 -10.50
C LYS A 123 -6.56 -11.13 -10.21
N LEU A 124 -6.09 -11.45 -9.02
CA LEU A 124 -5.88 -12.83 -8.55
C LEU A 124 -7.19 -13.49 -8.08
N GLU A 125 -8.31 -13.01 -8.53
CA GLU A 125 -9.58 -13.67 -8.26
C GLU A 125 -9.60 -15.00 -9.01
N THR A 126 -9.81 -16.05 -8.26
CA THR A 126 -9.92 -17.40 -8.78
C THR A 126 -11.01 -17.48 -9.83
N ALA A 127 -10.62 -18.00 -10.98
CA ALA A 127 -11.56 -18.60 -11.91
C ALA A 127 -12.36 -19.69 -11.20
#